data_224d205a629c3f3beea12c31f89f1b47
#
_entry.id   224d205a629c3f3beea12c31f89f1b47
#
_cell.length_a   1.000
_cell.length_b   1.000
_cell.length_c   1.000
_cell.angle_alpha   90.00
_cell.angle_beta   90.00
_cell.angle_gamma   90.00
#
_symmetry.space_group_name_H-M   'P 1'
#
loop_
_entity.id
_entity.type
_entity.pdbx_description
1 polymer ?
#
loop_
_entity_poly.entity_id
_entity_poly.type
_entity_poly.pdbx_seq_one_letter_code
_entity_poly.pdbx_strand_id
1 'polypeptide(L)'
;VVEAGRVYLTWGSPGTACLDTKSNDVLWTRDDFVCDHFRGAGSSPILYKNLLILTFDGADHQFVAALDKHTGKTVWRTNRSVDFQDLDTNGKPFRGGDLRKGYSTPLVIQHGGVAQLISIGAMACYAYDPLTGRELWRVTERDQHSASTRPVYGHGMVFYPTGFSKGQLLAVDPGGSGDSTETNIKWRTKRSVSNKPSVLLIGEHIFMIDDGGIASCIEAKSGEITWSERVGGNYSASPVTDGKRVFFFSEEGKTTAVAARRKFEILAESQLDGGFMASPAVHDAAWILRTKTHLYRIEKQ
;
A
#
# COMPACT_ATOMS: atom_id res chain seq x y z
N VAL A 1 -9.60 -1.64 -9.57
CA VAL A 1 -9.89 -3.01 -9.12
C VAL A 1 -10.98 -3.61 -10.02
N VAL A 2 -11.00 -4.94 -10.17
CA VAL A 2 -11.87 -5.67 -11.10
C VAL A 2 -12.66 -6.73 -10.34
N GLU A 3 -13.91 -6.93 -10.72
CA GLU A 3 -14.73 -8.10 -10.38
C GLU A 3 -15.48 -8.59 -11.63
N ALA A 4 -16.19 -9.71 -11.55
CA ALA A 4 -16.93 -10.24 -12.70
C ALA A 4 -17.92 -9.19 -13.28
N GLY A 5 -17.72 -8.83 -14.55
CA GLY A 5 -18.55 -7.87 -15.29
C GLY A 5 -18.25 -6.39 -15.01
N ARG A 6 -17.32 -6.04 -14.10
CA ARG A 6 -17.07 -4.63 -13.74
C ARG A 6 -15.62 -4.32 -13.50
N VAL A 7 -15.21 -3.11 -13.88
CA VAL A 7 -13.94 -2.49 -13.50
C VAL A 7 -14.20 -1.16 -12.82
N TYR A 8 -13.53 -0.93 -11.70
CA TYR A 8 -13.58 0.30 -10.92
C TYR A 8 -12.25 1.02 -11.04
N LEU A 9 -12.29 2.27 -11.43
CA LEU A 9 -11.15 3.12 -11.70
C LEU A 9 -11.23 4.36 -10.82
N THR A 10 -10.10 4.83 -10.31
CA THR A 10 -10.02 6.13 -9.63
C THR A 10 -8.77 6.88 -10.06
N TRP A 11 -8.91 8.17 -10.25
CA TRP A 11 -7.83 9.13 -10.48
C TRP A 11 -7.73 10.12 -9.30
N GLY A 12 -8.38 9.78 -8.16
CA GLY A 12 -8.54 10.71 -7.05
C GLY A 12 -9.54 11.81 -7.36
N SER A 13 -9.17 13.07 -7.13
CA SER A 13 -10.05 14.24 -7.34
C SER A 13 -10.61 14.37 -8.75
N PRO A 14 -9.88 14.05 -9.86
CA PRO A 14 -10.48 14.02 -11.19
C PRO A 14 -11.66 13.06 -11.36
N GLY A 15 -11.77 12.05 -10.49
CA GLY A 15 -12.96 11.21 -10.48
C GLY A 15 -12.73 9.73 -10.21
N THR A 16 -13.85 9.06 -9.96
CA THR A 16 -13.95 7.61 -9.81
C THR A 16 -15.08 7.11 -10.71
N ALA A 17 -14.87 5.99 -11.39
CA ALA A 17 -15.84 5.43 -12.34
C ALA A 17 -15.97 3.91 -12.17
N CYS A 18 -17.14 3.41 -12.54
CA CYS A 18 -17.38 1.98 -12.76
C CYS A 18 -17.79 1.77 -14.20
N LEU A 19 -17.16 0.82 -14.87
CA LEU A 19 -17.46 0.44 -16.24
C LEU A 19 -17.87 -1.03 -16.31
N ASP A 20 -18.77 -1.34 -17.25
CA ASP A 20 -19.06 -2.72 -17.65
C ASP A 20 -17.90 -3.26 -18.49
N THR A 21 -17.37 -4.43 -18.14
CA THR A 21 -16.19 -5.01 -18.85
C THR A 21 -16.52 -5.66 -20.18
N LYS A 22 -17.81 -5.88 -20.50
CA LYS A 22 -18.25 -6.48 -21.75
C LYS A 22 -18.62 -5.42 -22.79
N SER A 23 -19.43 -4.42 -22.39
CA SER A 23 -19.88 -3.35 -23.30
C SER A 23 -18.95 -2.13 -23.31
N ASN A 24 -18.10 -1.98 -22.29
CA ASN A 24 -17.30 -0.79 -21.97
C ASN A 24 -18.13 0.45 -21.61
N ASP A 25 -19.42 0.27 -21.31
CA ASP A 25 -20.27 1.37 -20.88
C ASP A 25 -19.89 1.87 -19.49
N VAL A 26 -19.96 3.18 -19.29
CA VAL A 26 -19.81 3.79 -17.98
C VAL A 26 -21.11 3.60 -17.21
N LEU A 27 -21.07 2.82 -16.14
CA LEU A 27 -22.24 2.52 -15.29
C LEU A 27 -22.54 3.67 -14.32
N TRP A 28 -21.49 4.27 -13.75
CA TRP A 28 -21.58 5.47 -12.92
C TRP A 28 -20.21 6.17 -12.81
N THR A 29 -20.27 7.47 -12.50
CA THR A 29 -19.08 8.30 -12.20
C THR A 29 -19.31 9.15 -10.95
N ARG A 30 -18.21 9.52 -10.27
CA ARG A 30 -18.17 10.45 -9.13
C ARG A 30 -16.93 11.34 -9.25
N ASP A 31 -17.11 12.65 -9.08
CA ASP A 31 -16.07 13.68 -9.14
C ASP A 31 -16.14 14.70 -7.98
N ASP A 32 -17.02 14.43 -7.01
CA ASP A 32 -17.27 15.31 -5.87
C ASP A 32 -16.32 15.11 -4.68
N PHE A 33 -15.45 14.09 -4.72
CA PHE A 33 -14.42 13.90 -3.72
C PHE A 33 -13.15 14.67 -4.10
N VAL A 34 -13.06 15.90 -3.61
CA VAL A 34 -11.96 16.81 -3.91
C VAL A 34 -10.88 16.72 -2.84
N CYS A 35 -9.62 16.68 -3.26
CA CYS A 35 -8.46 16.60 -2.39
C CYS A 35 -7.20 17.00 -3.19
N ASP A 36 -6.33 17.82 -2.60
CA ASP A 36 -5.06 18.19 -3.21
C ASP A 36 -4.04 17.07 -3.03
N HIS A 37 -3.97 16.19 -4.02
CA HIS A 37 -3.01 15.08 -4.02
C HIS A 37 -1.56 15.49 -4.29
N PHE A 38 -1.29 16.74 -4.67
CA PHE A 38 0.04 17.28 -4.99
C PHE A 38 0.72 16.59 -6.19
N ARG A 39 0.90 15.28 -6.16
CA ARG A 39 1.56 14.48 -7.23
C ARG A 39 0.60 13.51 -7.92
N GLY A 40 -0.69 13.69 -7.73
CA GLY A 40 -1.72 12.77 -8.20
C GLY A 40 -2.08 11.70 -7.16
N ALA A 41 -3.17 10.98 -7.41
CA ALA A 41 -3.64 9.90 -6.56
C ALA A 41 -2.73 8.67 -6.71
N GLY A 42 -2.32 8.07 -5.59
CA GLY A 42 -1.48 6.87 -5.58
C GLY A 42 -2.16 5.64 -5.00
N SER A 43 -3.24 5.82 -4.24
CA SER A 43 -4.00 4.71 -3.65
C SER A 43 -4.89 4.03 -4.68
N SER A 44 -4.88 2.70 -4.69
CA SER A 44 -5.84 1.92 -5.47
C SER A 44 -7.13 1.68 -4.68
N PRO A 45 -8.29 1.62 -5.37
CA PRO A 45 -9.53 1.23 -4.72
C PRO A 45 -9.51 -0.26 -4.36
N ILE A 46 -10.24 -0.64 -3.30
CA ILE A 46 -10.45 -2.04 -2.95
C ILE A 46 -11.94 -2.36 -2.85
N LEU A 47 -12.28 -3.63 -3.06
CA LEU A 47 -13.64 -4.13 -2.90
C LEU A 47 -13.76 -4.89 -1.57
N TYR A 48 -14.84 -4.62 -0.84
CA TYR A 48 -15.25 -5.40 0.32
C TYR A 48 -16.77 -5.54 0.35
N LYS A 49 -17.28 -6.77 0.17
CA LYS A 49 -18.72 -7.03 0.01
C LYS A 49 -19.33 -6.15 -1.09
N ASN A 50 -20.31 -5.31 -0.77
CA ASN A 50 -20.93 -4.36 -1.72
C ASN A 50 -20.29 -2.97 -1.73
N LEU A 51 -19.11 -2.83 -1.12
CA LEU A 51 -18.43 -1.55 -0.99
C LEU A 51 -17.22 -1.45 -1.92
N LEU A 52 -17.06 -0.28 -2.51
CA LEU A 52 -15.83 0.20 -3.10
C LEU A 52 -15.19 1.19 -2.11
N ILE A 53 -14.05 0.85 -1.56
CA ILE A 53 -13.35 1.65 -0.55
C ILE A 53 -12.21 2.41 -1.19
N LEU A 54 -12.13 3.69 -0.88
CA LEU A 54 -11.22 4.68 -1.43
C LEU A 54 -10.52 5.44 -0.31
N THR A 55 -9.26 5.83 -0.53
CA THR A 55 -8.51 6.72 0.37
C THR A 55 -8.16 8.01 -0.35
N PHE A 56 -8.37 9.13 0.34
CA PHE A 56 -8.09 10.48 -0.12
C PHE A 56 -7.25 11.19 0.97
N ASP A 57 -5.94 11.11 0.85
CA ASP A 57 -5.00 11.72 1.79
C ASP A 57 -4.17 12.79 1.07
N GLY A 58 -4.73 13.99 0.95
CA GLY A 58 -4.12 15.15 0.30
C GLY A 58 -3.54 16.17 1.29
N ALA A 59 -3.07 17.28 0.77
CA ALA A 59 -2.55 18.37 1.57
C ALA A 59 -3.66 19.09 2.38
N ASP A 60 -4.86 19.14 1.83
CA ASP A 60 -6.04 19.86 2.35
C ASP A 60 -7.03 18.96 3.08
N HIS A 61 -7.33 17.78 2.53
CA HIS A 61 -8.30 16.83 3.07
C HIS A 61 -7.71 15.43 3.19
N GLN A 62 -8.01 14.76 4.33
CA GLN A 62 -7.55 13.40 4.59
C GLN A 62 -8.75 12.57 5.09
N PHE A 63 -9.21 11.61 4.27
CA PHE A 63 -10.35 10.77 4.62
C PHE A 63 -10.33 9.41 3.91
N VAL A 64 -11.09 8.49 4.45
CA VAL A 64 -11.46 7.22 3.81
C VAL A 64 -12.95 7.25 3.53
N ALA A 65 -13.36 6.70 2.38
CA ALA A 65 -14.76 6.62 2.03
C ALA A 65 -15.10 5.25 1.46
N ALA A 66 -16.34 4.80 1.67
CA ALA A 66 -16.90 3.65 0.99
C ALA A 66 -18.11 4.08 0.16
N LEU A 67 -18.13 3.64 -1.07
CA LEU A 67 -19.25 3.79 -1.99
C LEU A 67 -19.97 2.44 -2.11
N ASP A 68 -21.27 2.46 -2.30
CA ASP A 68 -21.98 1.32 -2.86
C ASP A 68 -21.42 1.04 -4.26
N LYS A 69 -20.83 -0.11 -4.47
CA LYS A 69 -20.10 -0.43 -5.71
C LYS A 69 -21.00 -0.49 -6.95
N HIS A 70 -22.32 -0.68 -6.78
CA HIS A 70 -23.26 -0.77 -7.89
C HIS A 70 -23.77 0.60 -8.35
N THR A 71 -23.89 1.56 -7.43
CA THR A 71 -24.52 2.84 -7.68
C THR A 71 -23.56 4.03 -7.57
N GLY A 72 -22.37 3.85 -7.01
CA GLY A 72 -21.43 4.93 -6.70
C GLY A 72 -21.86 5.83 -5.53
N LYS A 73 -23.01 5.57 -4.87
CA LYS A 73 -23.49 6.39 -3.74
C LYS A 73 -22.61 6.17 -2.50
N THR A 74 -22.33 7.26 -1.79
CA THR A 74 -21.57 7.19 -0.53
C THR A 74 -22.35 6.43 0.54
N VAL A 75 -21.72 5.38 1.09
CA VAL A 75 -22.24 4.64 2.25
C VAL A 75 -21.73 5.26 3.53
N TRP A 76 -20.43 5.53 3.60
CA TRP A 76 -19.81 6.26 4.70
C TRP A 76 -18.56 7.02 4.25
N ARG A 77 -18.21 8.05 5.01
CA ARG A 77 -16.95 8.81 4.87
C ARG A 77 -16.44 9.16 6.27
N THR A 78 -15.16 8.91 6.52
CA THR A 78 -14.52 9.16 7.81
C THR A 78 -13.24 9.95 7.60
N ASN A 79 -13.13 11.12 8.22
CA ASN A 79 -11.90 11.90 8.23
C ASN A 79 -10.84 11.22 9.10
N ARG A 80 -9.57 11.41 8.75
CA ARG A 80 -8.46 10.95 9.60
C ARG A 80 -8.51 11.70 10.93
N SER A 81 -8.29 10.96 12.01
CA SER A 81 -8.43 11.48 13.38
C SER A 81 -7.12 12.00 13.98
N VAL A 82 -5.97 11.78 13.31
CA VAL A 82 -4.68 12.27 13.81
C VAL A 82 -4.67 13.80 13.85
N ASP A 83 -4.25 14.36 14.97
CA ASP A 83 -3.91 15.79 15.06
C ASP A 83 -2.50 15.97 14.49
N PHE A 84 -2.40 16.66 13.37
CA PHE A 84 -1.13 16.90 12.68
C PHE A 84 -0.19 17.83 13.45
N GLN A 85 -0.73 18.71 14.32
CA GLN A 85 0.03 19.66 15.14
C GLN A 85 1.00 20.53 14.31
N ASP A 86 0.60 20.89 13.10
CA ASP A 86 1.43 21.56 12.10
C ASP A 86 0.88 22.90 11.65
N LEU A 87 -0.05 23.49 12.40
CA LEU A 87 -0.60 24.82 12.11
C LEU A 87 0.31 25.92 12.63
N ASP A 88 0.57 26.93 11.78
CA ASP A 88 1.22 28.16 12.18
C ASP A 88 0.27 29.08 13.00
N THR A 89 0.75 30.24 13.41
CA THR A 89 -0.04 31.23 14.17
C THR A 89 -1.24 31.81 13.40
N ASN A 90 -1.28 31.64 12.08
CA ASN A 90 -2.38 32.05 11.22
C ASN A 90 -3.32 30.89 10.87
N GLY A 91 -3.13 29.71 11.49
CA GLY A 91 -3.92 28.53 11.22
C GLY A 91 -3.58 27.83 9.89
N LYS A 92 -2.45 28.12 9.27
CA LYS A 92 -2.03 27.49 8.02
C LYS A 92 -1.15 26.28 8.29
N PRO A 93 -1.39 25.14 7.57
CA PRO A 93 -0.55 23.96 7.69
C PRO A 93 0.90 24.21 7.29
N PHE A 94 1.84 23.62 8.00
CA PHE A 94 3.26 23.66 7.66
C PHE A 94 3.48 23.18 6.21
N ARG A 95 4.26 23.93 5.45
CA ARG A 95 4.50 23.68 4.01
C ARG A 95 3.21 23.45 3.20
N GLY A 96 2.12 24.13 3.53
CA GLY A 96 0.85 23.98 2.83
C GLY A 96 0.22 22.60 2.95
N GLY A 97 0.51 21.85 4.01
CA GLY A 97 -0.01 20.49 4.23
C GLY A 97 0.80 19.38 3.56
N ASP A 98 2.02 19.68 3.09
CA ASP A 98 2.91 18.69 2.44
C ASP A 98 3.10 17.41 3.27
N LEU A 99 3.13 17.51 4.59
CA LEU A 99 3.32 16.38 5.50
C LEU A 99 2.03 15.60 5.80
N ARG A 100 0.88 16.02 5.27
CA ARG A 100 -0.44 15.37 5.51
C ARG A 100 -0.81 14.32 4.47
N LYS A 101 0.01 14.14 3.43
CA LYS A 101 -0.29 13.28 2.28
C LYS A 101 0.02 11.82 2.54
N GLY A 102 -0.80 10.95 1.95
CA GLY A 102 -0.63 9.50 1.91
C GLY A 102 -1.10 8.91 0.58
N TYR A 103 -0.52 7.79 0.18
CA TYR A 103 -0.76 7.13 -1.11
C TYR A 103 -1.00 5.63 -0.97
N SER A 104 -1.12 5.14 0.25
CA SER A 104 -1.22 3.70 0.54
C SER A 104 -2.57 3.12 0.12
N THR A 105 -2.54 1.95 -0.50
CA THR A 105 -3.73 1.14 -0.75
C THR A 105 -4.11 0.37 0.51
N PRO A 106 -5.36 0.44 0.99
CA PRO A 106 -5.77 -0.22 2.22
C PRO A 106 -5.92 -1.74 2.07
N LEU A 107 -6.02 -2.43 3.20
CA LEU A 107 -6.20 -3.87 3.29
C LEU A 107 -7.33 -4.21 4.27
N VAL A 108 -8.26 -5.07 3.89
CA VAL A 108 -9.21 -5.66 4.87
C VAL A 108 -8.63 -6.96 5.41
N ILE A 109 -8.61 -7.07 6.74
CA ILE A 109 -8.16 -8.26 7.46
C ILE A 109 -9.30 -8.85 8.31
N GLN A 110 -9.13 -10.09 8.75
CA GLN A 110 -9.94 -10.72 9.80
C GLN A 110 -9.03 -11.00 11.00
N HIS A 111 -9.34 -10.39 12.14
CA HIS A 111 -8.59 -10.60 13.38
C HIS A 111 -9.55 -10.82 14.55
N GLY A 112 -9.41 -11.95 15.28
CA GLY A 112 -10.29 -12.27 16.39
C GLY A 112 -11.78 -12.35 16.01
N GLY A 113 -12.11 -12.73 14.77
CA GLY A 113 -13.48 -12.75 14.26
C GLY A 113 -14.03 -11.39 13.82
N VAL A 114 -13.24 -10.32 13.93
CA VAL A 114 -13.63 -8.94 13.55
C VAL A 114 -12.94 -8.55 12.24
N ALA A 115 -13.75 -8.06 11.29
CA ALA A 115 -13.22 -7.46 10.07
C ALA A 115 -12.67 -6.06 10.37
N GLN A 116 -11.45 -5.76 9.89
CA GLN A 116 -10.82 -4.47 10.07
C GLN A 116 -10.24 -3.97 8.73
N LEU A 117 -10.50 -2.72 8.39
CA LEU A 117 -9.90 -2.03 7.26
C LEU A 117 -8.64 -1.32 7.75
N ILE A 118 -7.48 -1.85 7.39
CA ILE A 118 -6.18 -1.26 7.71
C ILE A 118 -5.83 -0.24 6.63
N SER A 119 -5.59 1.00 7.03
CA SER A 119 -5.33 2.11 6.14
C SER A 119 -4.22 3.00 6.66
N ILE A 120 -3.12 3.08 5.92
CA ILE A 120 -1.96 3.91 6.28
C ILE A 120 -2.18 5.29 5.68
N GLY A 121 -2.25 6.30 6.53
CA GLY A 121 -2.26 7.72 6.16
C GLY A 121 -0.93 8.40 6.50
N ALA A 122 -0.91 9.73 6.44
CA ALA A 122 0.19 10.49 7.00
C ALA A 122 0.15 10.44 8.52
N MET A 123 1.30 10.31 9.16
CA MET A 123 1.51 10.29 10.62
C MET A 123 0.78 9.19 11.39
N ALA A 124 -0.04 8.34 10.74
CA ALA A 124 -0.70 7.24 11.43
C ALA A 124 -1.14 6.11 10.50
N CYS A 125 -1.17 4.90 11.05
CA CYS A 125 -1.90 3.77 10.53
C CYS A 125 -3.19 3.57 11.33
N TYR A 126 -4.28 3.32 10.64
CA TYR A 126 -5.62 3.22 11.21
C TYR A 126 -6.24 1.86 10.93
N ALA A 127 -7.09 1.41 11.83
CA ALA A 127 -8.09 0.38 11.55
C ALA A 127 -9.50 0.96 11.66
N TYR A 128 -10.31 0.65 10.69
CA TYR A 128 -11.73 1.00 10.67
C TYR A 128 -12.60 -0.24 10.57
N ASP A 129 -13.80 -0.16 11.08
CA ASP A 129 -14.86 -1.10 10.69
C ASP A 129 -15.17 -0.86 9.21
N PRO A 130 -14.95 -1.85 8.33
CA PRO A 130 -15.10 -1.63 6.89
C PRO A 130 -16.54 -1.38 6.43
N LEU A 131 -17.56 -1.71 7.25
CA LEU A 131 -18.97 -1.51 6.91
C LEU A 131 -19.50 -0.14 7.33
N THR A 132 -18.92 0.46 8.39
CA THR A 132 -19.44 1.70 8.99
C THR A 132 -18.46 2.86 8.92
N GLY A 133 -17.18 2.60 8.65
CA GLY A 133 -16.12 3.60 8.69
C GLY A 133 -15.73 4.04 10.11
N ARG A 134 -16.29 3.41 11.17
CA ARG A 134 -15.93 3.73 12.55
C ARG A 134 -14.47 3.34 12.81
N GLU A 135 -13.66 4.28 13.29
CA GLU A 135 -12.28 4.01 13.72
C GLU A 135 -12.29 3.03 14.91
N LEU A 136 -11.49 1.98 14.81
CA LEU A 136 -11.31 0.97 15.84
C LEU A 136 -10.08 1.28 16.69
N TRP A 137 -8.96 1.52 16.01
CA TRP A 137 -7.69 1.91 16.62
C TRP A 137 -6.82 2.67 15.63
N ARG A 138 -5.80 3.35 16.15
CA ARG A 138 -4.70 3.90 15.35
C ARG A 138 -3.37 3.72 16.06
N VAL A 139 -2.30 3.71 15.27
CA VAL A 139 -0.90 3.83 15.71
C VAL A 139 -0.33 5.07 15.05
N THR A 140 0.19 5.99 15.86
CA THR A 140 0.71 7.28 15.43
C THR A 140 2.23 7.24 15.26
N GLU A 141 2.73 7.75 14.13
CA GLU A 141 4.15 7.89 13.80
C GLU A 141 4.40 9.28 13.20
N ARG A 142 4.59 10.27 14.05
CA ARG A 142 4.53 11.71 13.73
C ARG A 142 5.53 12.19 12.67
N ASP A 143 6.69 11.56 12.57
CA ASP A 143 7.72 11.95 11.60
C ASP A 143 7.48 11.34 10.19
N GLN A 144 6.37 10.63 9.99
CA GLN A 144 6.11 9.85 8.80
C GLN A 144 4.99 10.45 7.93
N HIS A 145 5.22 10.49 6.64
CA HIS A 145 4.23 10.94 5.66
C HIS A 145 4.44 10.24 4.32
N SER A 146 3.56 10.48 3.37
CA SER A 146 3.65 9.97 1.99
C SER A 146 3.81 8.45 1.91
N ALA A 147 3.20 7.71 2.85
CA ALA A 147 3.18 6.24 2.78
C ALA A 147 2.54 5.79 1.48
N SER A 148 3.24 4.96 0.70
CA SER A 148 2.75 4.41 -0.58
C SER A 148 2.68 2.89 -0.60
N THR A 149 3.23 2.26 0.42
CA THR A 149 3.26 0.81 0.58
C THR A 149 1.90 0.29 1.04
N ARG A 150 1.52 -0.89 0.57
CA ARG A 150 0.34 -1.60 1.07
C ARG A 150 0.70 -2.41 2.32
N PRO A 151 -0.12 -2.40 3.39
CA PRO A 151 0.09 -3.27 4.54
C PRO A 151 -0.11 -4.75 4.17
N VAL A 152 0.56 -5.64 4.91
CA VAL A 152 0.32 -7.09 4.85
C VAL A 152 -0.07 -7.60 6.23
N TYR A 153 -0.80 -8.73 6.28
CA TYR A 153 -1.27 -9.32 7.53
C TYR A 153 -0.94 -10.81 7.58
N GLY A 154 -0.42 -11.25 8.71
CA GLY A 154 -0.19 -12.64 9.04
C GLY A 154 0.36 -12.77 10.45
N HIS A 155 0.42 -14.00 10.99
CA HIS A 155 0.87 -14.27 12.36
C HIS A 155 0.17 -13.43 13.44
N GLY A 156 -1.09 -13.01 13.18
CA GLY A 156 -1.83 -12.12 14.08
C GLY A 156 -1.38 -10.67 14.09
N MET A 157 -0.49 -10.26 13.19
CA MET A 157 0.08 -8.91 13.13
C MET A 157 -0.11 -8.25 11.75
N VAL A 158 -0.22 -6.94 11.74
CA VAL A 158 -0.17 -6.08 10.56
C VAL A 158 1.26 -5.58 10.42
N PHE A 159 1.85 -5.73 9.22
CA PHE A 159 3.19 -5.24 8.90
C PHE A 159 3.08 -4.16 7.83
N TYR A 160 3.76 -3.03 8.05
CA TYR A 160 3.78 -1.94 7.08
C TYR A 160 4.99 -1.01 7.25
N PRO A 161 5.59 -0.55 6.14
CA PRO A 161 6.48 0.59 6.14
C PRO A 161 5.71 1.88 6.37
N THR A 162 6.25 2.80 7.19
CA THR A 162 5.55 4.01 7.63
C THR A 162 5.55 5.14 6.60
N GLY A 163 6.37 5.05 5.57
CA GLY A 163 6.43 6.04 4.49
C GLY A 163 7.74 6.79 4.40
N PHE A 164 7.71 7.93 3.74
CA PHE A 164 8.89 8.72 3.39
C PHE A 164 9.56 9.38 4.61
N SER A 165 10.79 9.86 4.42
CA SER A 165 11.68 10.53 5.38
C SER A 165 12.47 9.56 6.25
N LYS A 166 11.97 9.12 7.37
CA LYS A 166 12.65 8.19 8.31
C LYS A 166 11.87 6.89 8.39
N GLY A 167 11.62 6.26 7.25
CA GLY A 167 10.81 5.05 7.14
C GLY A 167 11.17 3.98 8.15
N GLN A 168 10.16 3.39 8.76
CA GLN A 168 10.25 2.25 9.66
C GLN A 168 9.33 1.15 9.17
N LEU A 169 9.73 -0.10 9.31
CA LEU A 169 8.80 -1.22 9.20
C LEU A 169 8.29 -1.54 10.60
N LEU A 170 6.99 -1.53 10.77
CA LEU A 170 6.32 -1.85 12.03
C LEU A 170 5.59 -3.17 11.93
N ALA A 171 5.55 -3.88 13.06
CA ALA A 171 4.62 -4.98 13.31
C ALA A 171 3.65 -4.54 14.41
N VAL A 172 2.37 -4.52 14.09
CA VAL A 172 1.32 -4.04 14.98
C VAL A 172 0.29 -5.13 15.25
N ASP A 173 -0.03 -5.34 16.51
CA ASP A 173 -1.13 -6.19 16.93
C ASP A 173 -2.46 -5.46 16.69
N PRO A 174 -3.36 -5.96 15.85
CA PRO A 174 -4.62 -5.30 15.55
C PRO A 174 -5.71 -5.49 16.62
N GLY A 175 -5.38 -6.06 17.78
CA GLY A 175 -6.29 -6.22 18.92
C GLY A 175 -6.51 -4.96 19.77
N GLY A 176 -5.97 -3.79 19.35
CA GLY A 176 -6.08 -2.54 20.08
C GLY A 176 -7.44 -1.83 20.00
N SER A 177 -7.57 -0.73 20.72
CA SER A 177 -8.68 0.22 20.60
C SER A 177 -8.21 1.65 20.88
N GLY A 178 -8.76 2.64 20.16
CA GLY A 178 -8.35 4.04 20.26
C GLY A 178 -6.89 4.25 19.87
N ASP A 179 -6.15 5.12 20.55
CA ASP A 179 -4.71 5.30 20.32
C ASP A 179 -3.93 4.14 20.93
N SER A 180 -3.40 3.29 20.10
CA SER A 180 -2.68 2.06 20.46
C SER A 180 -1.16 2.15 20.22
N THR A 181 -0.63 3.36 20.08
CA THR A 181 0.78 3.61 19.74
C THR A 181 1.74 2.96 20.74
N GLU A 182 1.50 3.14 22.04
CA GLU A 182 2.40 2.63 23.08
C GLU A 182 2.17 1.15 23.43
N THR A 183 1.04 0.56 23.02
CA THR A 183 0.64 -0.78 23.50
C THR A 183 0.75 -1.86 22.43
N ASN A 184 0.50 -1.51 21.16
CA ASN A 184 0.27 -2.51 20.12
C ASN A 184 1.42 -2.66 19.13
N ILE A 185 2.44 -1.81 19.14
CA ILE A 185 3.65 -2.02 18.34
C ILE A 185 4.48 -3.13 19.00
N LYS A 186 4.56 -4.29 18.34
CA LYS A 186 5.31 -5.44 18.85
C LYS A 186 6.80 -5.31 18.60
N TRP A 187 7.16 -4.81 17.41
CA TRP A 187 8.54 -4.49 17.05
C TRP A 187 8.59 -3.46 15.92
N ARG A 188 9.76 -2.85 15.76
CA ARG A 188 10.08 -1.94 14.66
C ARG A 188 11.51 -2.11 14.19
N THR A 189 11.76 -1.93 12.90
CA THR A 189 13.09 -1.80 12.33
C THR A 189 13.20 -0.55 11.47
N LYS A 190 14.39 0.06 11.45
CA LYS A 190 14.70 1.29 10.70
C LYS A 190 15.74 1.07 9.61
N ARG A 191 16.25 -0.16 9.50
CA ARG A 191 17.34 -0.47 8.57
C ARG A 191 16.80 -0.86 7.22
N SER A 192 17.21 -0.12 6.17
CA SER A 192 16.91 -0.41 4.76
C SER A 192 15.42 -0.65 4.48
N VAL A 193 14.57 0.22 5.04
CA VAL A 193 13.12 0.13 4.89
C VAL A 193 12.69 0.81 3.59
N SER A 194 11.81 0.15 2.86
CA SER A 194 11.22 0.67 1.63
C SER A 194 10.29 1.85 1.90
N ASN A 195 10.36 2.89 1.06
CA ASN A 195 9.37 3.98 1.07
C ASN A 195 8.29 3.76 -0.02
N LYS A 196 8.66 3.18 -1.15
CA LYS A 196 7.78 2.97 -2.32
C LYS A 196 7.35 1.51 -2.50
N PRO A 197 8.27 0.52 -2.61
CA PRO A 197 7.88 -0.88 -2.77
C PRO A 197 7.15 -1.43 -1.54
N SER A 198 6.04 -2.12 -1.74
CA SER A 198 5.36 -2.86 -0.66
C SER A 198 6.18 -4.08 -0.24
N VAL A 199 5.95 -4.55 0.97
CA VAL A 199 6.60 -5.77 1.49
C VAL A 199 5.79 -7.02 1.11
N LEU A 200 6.44 -8.19 1.13
CA LEU A 200 5.79 -9.49 1.00
C LEU A 200 5.95 -10.28 2.30
N LEU A 201 4.89 -10.93 2.74
CA LEU A 201 4.93 -11.92 3.81
C LEU A 201 4.82 -13.32 3.19
N ILE A 202 5.86 -14.14 3.35
CA ILE A 202 5.94 -15.50 2.83
C ILE A 202 6.35 -16.45 3.96
N GLY A 203 5.44 -17.31 4.38
CA GLY A 203 5.65 -18.14 5.56
C GLY A 203 5.98 -17.31 6.79
N GLU A 204 7.09 -17.57 7.45
CA GLU A 204 7.55 -16.88 8.66
C GLU A 204 8.36 -15.60 8.37
N HIS A 205 8.52 -15.18 7.11
CA HIS A 205 9.45 -14.12 6.74
C HIS A 205 8.80 -12.99 5.95
N ILE A 206 9.24 -11.77 6.22
CA ILE A 206 8.97 -10.58 5.42
C ILE A 206 10.13 -10.36 4.47
N PHE A 207 9.82 -10.23 3.18
CA PHE A 207 10.78 -9.85 2.14
C PHE A 207 10.47 -8.42 1.68
N MET A 208 11.48 -7.60 1.61
CA MET A 208 11.37 -6.23 1.10
C MET A 208 12.62 -5.83 0.32
N ILE A 209 12.49 -4.76 -0.46
CA ILE A 209 13.61 -4.06 -1.08
C ILE A 209 13.45 -2.58 -0.80
N ASP A 210 14.51 -1.90 -0.38
CA ASP A 210 14.48 -0.47 -0.24
C ASP A 210 14.58 0.24 -1.60
N ASP A 211 14.33 1.54 -1.62
CA ASP A 211 14.34 2.34 -2.84
C ASP A 211 15.71 2.36 -3.54
N GLY A 212 16.80 2.06 -2.83
CA GLY A 212 18.19 2.06 -3.31
C GLY A 212 18.77 0.68 -3.59
N GLY A 213 17.96 -0.39 -3.56
CA GLY A 213 18.34 -1.73 -3.98
C GLY A 213 19.01 -2.59 -2.90
N ILE A 214 18.68 -2.37 -1.63
CA ILE A 214 19.01 -3.31 -0.56
C ILE A 214 17.79 -4.19 -0.32
N ALA A 215 17.91 -5.47 -0.66
CA ALA A 215 16.91 -6.49 -0.37
C ALA A 215 17.13 -7.06 1.03
N SER A 216 16.05 -7.35 1.76
CA SER A 216 16.11 -7.88 3.11
C SER A 216 15.08 -8.98 3.34
N CYS A 217 15.45 -9.95 4.18
CA CYS A 217 14.58 -10.96 4.75
C CYS A 217 14.54 -10.78 6.26
N ILE A 218 13.35 -10.71 6.83
CA ILE A 218 13.12 -10.38 8.23
C ILE A 218 12.21 -11.44 8.82
N GLU A 219 12.52 -11.93 10.00
CA GLU A 219 11.66 -12.83 10.77
C GLU A 219 10.38 -12.06 11.17
N ALA A 220 9.22 -12.52 10.72
CA ALA A 220 7.97 -11.78 10.92
C ALA A 220 7.58 -11.61 12.40
N LYS A 221 7.85 -12.61 13.25
CA LYS A 221 7.48 -12.58 14.67
C LYS A 221 8.37 -11.68 15.52
N SER A 222 9.66 -11.62 15.22
CA SER A 222 10.66 -10.92 16.06
C SER A 222 11.16 -9.61 15.47
N GLY A 223 11.05 -9.42 14.14
CA GLY A 223 11.68 -8.30 13.43
C GLY A 223 13.19 -8.48 13.24
N GLU A 224 13.75 -9.63 13.54
CA GLU A 224 15.17 -9.93 13.34
C GLU A 224 15.49 -10.00 11.85
N ILE A 225 16.52 -9.26 11.42
CA ILE A 225 16.99 -9.29 10.04
C ILE A 225 17.81 -10.56 9.82
N THR A 226 17.27 -11.48 9.04
CA THR A 226 17.93 -12.74 8.70
C THR A 226 19.06 -12.52 7.70
N TRP A 227 18.82 -11.68 6.69
CA TRP A 227 19.83 -11.19 5.75
C TRP A 227 19.42 -9.84 5.17
N SER A 228 20.42 -9.07 4.73
CA SER A 228 20.24 -7.77 4.08
C SER A 228 21.36 -7.57 3.07
N GLU A 229 21.03 -7.63 1.77
CA GLU A 229 22.01 -7.73 0.69
C GLU A 229 21.71 -6.72 -0.43
N ARG A 230 22.77 -6.19 -1.03
CA ARG A 230 22.65 -5.26 -2.14
C ARG A 230 22.48 -6.02 -3.45
N VAL A 231 21.31 -5.82 -4.10
CA VAL A 231 21.04 -6.33 -5.45
C VAL A 231 21.22 -5.25 -6.52
N GLY A 232 21.39 -4.00 -6.10
CA GLY A 232 21.65 -2.82 -6.94
C GLY A 232 20.40 -2.30 -7.64
N GLY A 233 20.54 -1.12 -8.29
CA GLY A 233 19.43 -0.41 -8.95
C GLY A 233 18.57 0.40 -8.01
N ASN A 234 17.55 1.07 -8.58
CA ASN A 234 16.52 1.82 -7.86
C ASN A 234 15.18 1.11 -8.00
N TYR A 235 14.31 1.24 -6.98
CA TYR A 235 13.06 0.49 -6.94
C TYR A 235 11.86 1.37 -6.57
N SER A 236 10.80 1.26 -7.40
CA SER A 236 9.46 1.80 -7.11
C SER A 236 8.41 0.69 -7.15
N ALA A 237 8.59 -0.28 -8.05
CA ALA A 237 7.69 -1.42 -8.18
C ALA A 237 7.73 -2.33 -6.94
N SER A 238 6.58 -2.77 -6.48
CA SER A 238 6.49 -3.77 -5.42
C SER A 238 6.92 -5.14 -5.93
N PRO A 239 7.59 -5.95 -5.11
CA PRO A 239 7.97 -7.31 -5.47
C PRO A 239 6.74 -8.20 -5.62
N VAL A 240 6.90 -9.29 -6.37
CA VAL A 240 5.92 -10.38 -6.46
C VAL A 240 6.56 -11.72 -6.12
N THR A 241 5.75 -12.72 -5.81
CA THR A 241 6.22 -14.05 -5.42
C THR A 241 5.38 -15.16 -6.03
N ASP A 242 6.00 -16.30 -6.29
CA ASP A 242 5.36 -17.58 -6.57
C ASP A 242 5.35 -18.51 -5.33
N GLY A 243 5.66 -17.97 -4.15
CA GLY A 243 5.77 -18.71 -2.89
C GLY A 243 7.14 -19.36 -2.65
N LYS A 244 7.98 -19.50 -3.66
CA LYS A 244 9.34 -20.08 -3.59
C LYS A 244 10.43 -19.07 -3.94
N ARG A 245 10.09 -18.08 -4.75
CA ARG A 245 10.97 -17.01 -5.24
C ARG A 245 10.33 -15.66 -4.96
N VAL A 246 11.18 -14.66 -4.74
CA VAL A 246 10.80 -13.24 -4.72
C VAL A 246 11.45 -12.57 -5.92
N PHE A 247 10.66 -11.81 -6.65
CA PHE A 247 11.10 -11.10 -7.84
C PHE A 247 11.06 -9.59 -7.59
N PHE A 248 12.22 -8.95 -7.74
CA PHE A 248 12.40 -7.50 -7.61
C PHE A 248 12.56 -6.88 -8.99
N PHE A 249 11.90 -5.75 -9.26
CA PHE A 249 11.83 -5.09 -10.56
C PHE A 249 12.39 -3.67 -10.44
N SER A 250 13.57 -3.43 -11.02
CA SER A 250 14.26 -2.14 -10.90
C SER A 250 13.77 -1.11 -11.91
N GLU A 251 13.97 0.17 -11.58
CA GLU A 251 13.66 1.30 -12.46
C GLU A 251 14.54 1.32 -13.73
N GLU A 252 15.64 0.55 -13.74
CA GLU A 252 16.52 0.35 -14.89
C GLU A 252 16.11 -0.86 -15.76
N GLY A 253 15.06 -1.59 -15.38
CA GLY A 253 14.51 -2.71 -16.14
C GLY A 253 15.09 -4.08 -15.79
N LYS A 254 15.94 -4.16 -14.77
CA LYS A 254 16.46 -5.43 -14.27
C LYS A 254 15.42 -6.11 -13.38
N THR A 255 15.21 -7.40 -13.60
CA THR A 255 14.44 -8.25 -12.71
C THR A 255 15.42 -9.20 -12.02
N THR A 256 15.46 -9.19 -10.69
CA THR A 256 16.28 -10.10 -9.88
C THR A 256 15.34 -11.07 -9.14
N ALA A 257 15.52 -12.37 -9.39
CA ALA A 257 14.82 -13.43 -8.68
C ALA A 257 15.70 -13.98 -7.57
N VAL A 258 15.22 -13.94 -6.32
CA VAL A 258 15.92 -14.51 -5.16
C VAL A 258 15.10 -15.65 -4.55
N ALA A 259 15.77 -16.59 -3.87
CA ALA A 259 15.10 -17.65 -3.14
C ALA A 259 14.32 -17.08 -1.94
N ALA A 260 13.05 -17.46 -1.77
CA ALA A 260 12.22 -17.06 -0.64
C ALA A 260 12.57 -17.88 0.62
N ARG A 261 13.78 -17.69 1.16
CA ARG A 261 14.31 -18.45 2.32
C ARG A 261 15.30 -17.66 3.18
N ARG A 262 15.66 -18.21 4.33
CA ARG A 262 16.58 -17.61 5.30
C ARG A 262 18.01 -17.40 4.80
N LYS A 263 18.43 -18.06 3.73
CA LYS A 263 19.73 -17.86 3.10
C LYS A 263 19.57 -17.09 1.82
N PHE A 264 20.28 -15.97 1.68
CA PHE A 264 20.26 -15.17 0.46
C PHE A 264 20.86 -15.97 -0.70
N GLU A 265 20.15 -15.99 -1.82
CA GLU A 265 20.60 -16.61 -3.06
C GLU A 265 19.88 -15.96 -4.25
N ILE A 266 20.65 -15.43 -5.18
CA ILE A 266 20.13 -14.96 -6.48
C ILE A 266 19.98 -16.19 -7.38
N LEU A 267 18.78 -16.44 -7.87
CA LEU A 267 18.45 -17.59 -8.71
C LEU A 267 18.52 -17.24 -10.19
N ALA A 268 18.16 -16.01 -10.56
CA ALA A 268 18.18 -15.52 -11.92
C ALA A 268 18.15 -13.99 -11.98
N GLU A 269 18.66 -13.47 -13.07
CA GLU A 269 18.54 -12.06 -13.44
C GLU A 269 18.11 -11.96 -14.89
N SER A 270 17.29 -10.99 -15.22
CA SER A 270 16.85 -10.68 -16.58
C SER A 270 16.70 -9.18 -16.77
N GLN A 271 16.69 -8.73 -18.03
CA GLN A 271 16.64 -7.32 -18.39
C GLN A 271 15.53 -7.09 -19.41
N LEU A 272 14.71 -6.06 -19.20
CA LEU A 272 13.80 -5.48 -20.18
C LEU A 272 14.08 -3.99 -20.34
N ASP A 273 13.97 -3.49 -21.56
CA ASP A 273 14.13 -2.07 -21.83
C ASP A 273 12.97 -1.25 -21.27
N GLY A 274 13.27 0.00 -20.87
CA GLY A 274 12.28 0.99 -20.45
C GLY A 274 11.96 1.03 -18.96
N GLY A 275 12.50 0.13 -18.14
CA GLY A 275 12.44 0.16 -16.67
C GLY A 275 11.05 -0.06 -16.07
N PHE A 276 11.00 -0.34 -14.76
CA PHE A 276 9.77 -0.65 -14.04
C PHE A 276 9.46 0.38 -12.97
N MET A 277 8.34 1.11 -13.13
CA MET A 277 7.75 1.95 -12.09
C MET A 277 6.48 1.30 -11.51
N ALA A 278 5.72 0.60 -12.36
CA ALA A 278 4.53 -0.11 -11.97
C ALA A 278 4.86 -1.50 -11.44
N SER A 279 4.20 -1.92 -10.37
CA SER A 279 4.26 -3.30 -9.90
C SER A 279 3.66 -4.25 -10.94
N PRO A 280 4.24 -5.43 -11.14
CA PRO A 280 3.68 -6.44 -12.04
C PRO A 280 2.29 -6.90 -11.60
N ALA A 281 1.43 -7.20 -12.59
CA ALA A 281 0.21 -7.95 -12.36
C ALA A 281 0.41 -9.41 -12.79
N VAL A 282 -0.28 -10.31 -12.11
CA VAL A 282 -0.29 -11.75 -12.45
C VAL A 282 -1.72 -12.12 -12.86
N HIS A 283 -1.85 -12.77 -14.00
CA HIS A 283 -3.12 -13.29 -14.50
C HIS A 283 -2.90 -14.73 -14.99
N ASP A 284 -3.51 -15.68 -14.31
CA ASP A 284 -3.24 -17.12 -14.50
C ASP A 284 -1.73 -17.42 -14.38
N ALA A 285 -1.14 -17.99 -15.43
CA ALA A 285 0.30 -18.30 -15.51
C ALA A 285 1.12 -17.19 -16.18
N ALA A 286 0.51 -16.05 -16.49
CA ALA A 286 1.16 -14.95 -17.19
C ALA A 286 1.48 -13.77 -16.25
N TRP A 287 2.60 -13.13 -16.53
CA TRP A 287 2.95 -11.84 -15.95
C TRP A 287 2.59 -10.72 -16.93
N ILE A 288 1.96 -9.68 -16.40
CA ILE A 288 1.69 -8.45 -17.13
C ILE A 288 2.64 -7.39 -16.58
N LEU A 289 3.62 -7.01 -17.39
CA LEU A 289 4.67 -6.07 -17.03
C LEU A 289 4.48 -4.78 -17.81
N ARG A 290 4.53 -3.64 -17.12
CA ARG A 290 4.50 -2.32 -17.74
C ARG A 290 5.85 -1.63 -17.60
N THR A 291 6.47 -1.29 -18.73
CA THR A 291 7.63 -0.39 -18.78
C THR A 291 7.18 1.02 -19.18
N LYS A 292 8.12 1.94 -19.36
CA LYS A 292 7.81 3.32 -19.82
C LYS A 292 7.12 3.35 -21.19
N THR A 293 7.40 2.36 -22.05
CA THR A 293 6.99 2.37 -23.46
C THR A 293 6.11 1.21 -23.88
N HIS A 294 6.10 0.10 -23.13
CA HIS A 294 5.43 -1.14 -23.52
C HIS A 294 4.65 -1.77 -22.38
N LEU A 295 3.61 -2.53 -22.76
CA LEU A 295 2.93 -3.49 -21.92
C LEU A 295 3.26 -4.89 -22.45
N TYR A 296 3.85 -5.73 -21.59
CA TYR A 296 4.25 -7.09 -21.92
C TYR A 296 3.33 -8.08 -21.24
N ARG A 297 2.99 -9.15 -21.97
CA ARG A 297 2.46 -10.40 -21.42
C ARG A 297 3.54 -11.47 -21.56
N ILE A 298 4.01 -12.01 -20.44
CA ILE A 298 5.05 -13.04 -20.40
C ILE A 298 4.47 -14.27 -19.72
N GLU A 299 4.51 -15.39 -20.45
CA GLU A 299 4.04 -16.69 -19.95
C GLU A 299 4.97 -17.80 -20.41
N LYS A 300 4.95 -18.90 -19.67
CA LYS A 300 5.69 -20.11 -20.09
C LYS A 300 4.98 -20.73 -21.29
N GLN A 301 5.73 -21.00 -22.35
CA GLN A 301 5.29 -21.81 -23.48
C GLN A 301 5.21 -23.28 -23.12
#